data_24a8945ad37d19a2f60d5568e4111e56
#
_entry.id   24a8945ad37d19a2f60d5568e4111e56
#
_cell.length_a   1.000
_cell.length_b   1.000
_cell.length_c   1.000
_cell.angle_alpha   90.00
_cell.angle_beta   90.00
_cell.angle_gamma   90.00
#
_symmetry.space_group_name_H-M   'P 1'
#
loop_
_entity.id
_entity.type
_entity.pdbx_description
1 polymer ?
#
loop_
_entity_poly.entity_id
_entity_poly.type
_entity_poly.pdbx_seq_one_letter_code
_entity_poly.pdbx_strand_id
1 'polypeptide(L)'
;QQMVDSLKSLPTKPKIYLCTPIKAFKSAWGINDSIIVNAITPIIYKIAKRNKLNVIDLHTLFGNDDKLVISDGIHPNEMGAGKIAEIVAIEIKKSK
;
A
#
# COMPACT_ATOMS: atom_id res chain seq x y z
N GLN A 1 -9.77 4.69 9.95
CA GLN A 1 -11.00 3.92 10.27
C GLN A 1 -12.27 4.62 9.77
N GLN A 2 -12.37 5.92 9.95
CA GLN A 2 -13.54 6.67 9.51
C GLN A 2 -13.76 6.58 8.00
N MET A 3 -12.69 6.62 7.22
CA MET A 3 -12.78 6.47 5.77
C MET A 3 -13.29 5.09 5.37
N VAL A 4 -12.80 4.04 6.06
CA VAL A 4 -13.25 2.67 5.80
C VAL A 4 -14.74 2.53 6.10
N ASP A 5 -15.20 3.07 7.23
CA ASP A 5 -16.60 2.99 7.62
C ASP A 5 -17.50 3.71 6.61
N SER A 6 -17.06 4.89 6.10
CA SER A 6 -17.80 5.61 5.08
C SER A 6 -17.93 4.81 3.79
N LEU A 7 -16.86 4.16 3.34
CA LEU A 7 -16.88 3.33 2.13
C LEU A 7 -17.79 2.12 2.31
N LYS A 8 -17.73 1.46 3.47
CA LYS A 8 -18.57 0.27 3.76
C LYS A 8 -20.05 0.61 3.84
N SER A 9 -20.38 1.85 4.18
CA SER A 9 -21.80 2.27 4.29
C SER A 9 -22.43 2.64 2.96
N LEU A 10 -21.67 2.68 1.87
CA LEU A 10 -22.22 3.00 0.55
C LEU A 10 -23.20 1.93 0.08
N PRO A 11 -24.28 2.33 -0.65
CA PRO A 11 -25.27 1.34 -1.15
C PRO A 11 -24.66 0.25 -2.01
N THR A 12 -23.60 0.54 -2.75
CA THR A 12 -22.91 -0.43 -3.60
C THR A 12 -22.11 -1.46 -2.82
N LYS A 13 -21.82 -1.16 -1.54
CA LYS A 13 -21.01 -2.03 -0.69
C LYS A 13 -19.72 -2.46 -1.38
N PRO A 14 -18.87 -1.50 -1.79
CA PRO A 14 -17.68 -1.83 -2.56
C PRO A 14 -16.72 -2.73 -1.78
N LYS A 15 -16.00 -3.58 -2.49
CA LYS A 15 -14.93 -4.37 -1.90
C LYS A 15 -13.73 -3.45 -1.67
N ILE A 16 -13.24 -3.44 -0.43
CA ILE A 16 -12.18 -2.52 -0.01
C ILE A 16 -10.86 -3.27 0.11
N TYR A 17 -9.81 -2.67 -0.43
CA TYR A 17 -8.44 -3.16 -0.32
C TYR A 17 -7.58 -2.10 0.33
N LEU A 18 -6.71 -2.52 1.25
CA LEU A 18 -5.69 -1.66 1.83
C LEU A 18 -4.33 -2.06 1.27
N CYS A 19 -3.50 -1.08 0.96
CA CYS A 19 -2.15 -1.33 0.45
C CYS A 19 -1.13 -0.94 1.50
N THR A 20 -0.08 -1.76 1.67
CA THR A 20 1.07 -1.33 2.45
C THR A 20 1.88 -0.33 1.62
N PRO A 21 2.63 0.59 2.26
CA PRO A 21 3.52 1.49 1.53
C PRO A 21 4.62 0.70 0.82
N ILE A 22 5.12 1.24 -0.29
CA ILE A 22 6.32 0.70 -0.92
C ILE A 22 7.53 0.98 -0.05
N LYS A 23 8.66 0.32 -0.35
CA LYS A 23 9.90 0.53 0.38
C LYS A 23 10.37 1.98 0.27
N ALA A 24 10.83 2.55 1.40
CA ALA A 24 11.52 3.84 1.41
C ALA A 24 13.00 3.59 1.17
N PHE A 25 13.51 4.05 0.03
CA PHE A 25 14.92 3.87 -0.35
C PHE A 25 15.82 4.90 0.32
N LYS A 26 15.25 6.02 0.78
CA LYS A 26 15.96 7.08 1.49
C LYS A 26 15.07 7.62 2.60
N SER A 27 15.69 8.22 3.63
CA SER A 27 14.92 8.94 4.64
C SER A 27 14.55 10.32 4.12
N ALA A 28 13.27 10.69 4.21
CA ALA A 28 12.78 12.01 3.85
C ALA A 28 11.55 12.34 4.69
N TRP A 29 11.46 13.59 5.12
CA TRP A 29 10.31 14.07 5.92
C TRP A 29 10.00 13.18 7.15
N GLY A 30 11.05 12.66 7.80
CA GLY A 30 10.88 11.77 8.96
C GLY A 30 10.44 10.37 8.63
N ILE A 31 10.35 10.01 7.34
CA ILE A 31 9.96 8.67 6.89
C ILE A 31 11.20 7.90 6.45
N ASN A 32 11.31 6.66 6.89
CA ASN A 32 12.31 5.71 6.41
C ASN A 32 11.70 4.30 6.41
N ASP A 33 12.42 3.36 5.82
CA ASP A 33 11.87 1.99 5.67
C ASP A 33 11.64 1.31 7.01
N SER A 34 12.46 1.58 8.01
CA SER A 34 12.28 1.03 9.35
C SER A 34 10.94 1.47 9.96
N ILE A 35 10.58 2.74 9.81
CA ILE A 35 9.29 3.25 10.27
C ILE A 35 8.14 2.59 9.53
N ILE A 36 8.28 2.41 8.21
CA ILE A 36 7.25 1.75 7.40
C ILE A 36 7.03 0.32 7.89
N VAL A 37 8.09 -0.45 8.05
CA VAL A 37 7.98 -1.87 8.43
C VAL A 37 7.51 -2.03 9.88
N ASN A 38 8.04 -1.21 10.81
CA ASN A 38 7.85 -1.43 12.24
C ASN A 38 6.67 -0.67 12.83
N ALA A 39 6.19 0.38 12.17
CA ALA A 39 5.11 1.21 12.69
C ALA A 39 3.90 1.28 11.77
N ILE A 40 4.10 1.61 10.50
CA ILE A 40 2.99 1.86 9.56
C ILE A 40 2.34 0.56 9.09
N THR A 41 3.11 -0.40 8.63
CA THR A 41 2.60 -1.67 8.09
C THR A 41 1.80 -2.47 9.12
N PRO A 42 2.26 -2.62 10.38
CA PRO A 42 1.46 -3.31 11.39
C PRO A 42 0.11 -2.66 11.64
N ILE A 43 0.04 -1.32 11.61
CA ILE A 43 -1.22 -0.59 11.79
C ILE A 43 -2.19 -0.91 10.65
N ILE A 44 -1.71 -0.96 9.41
CA ILE A 44 -2.53 -1.29 8.24
C ILE A 44 -3.12 -2.69 8.38
N TYR A 45 -2.32 -3.69 8.77
CA TYR A 45 -2.81 -5.06 8.98
C TYR A 45 -3.81 -5.15 10.11
N LYS A 46 -3.62 -4.37 11.19
CA LYS A 46 -4.54 -4.33 12.31
C LYS A 46 -5.90 -3.79 11.89
N ILE A 47 -5.92 -2.71 11.12
CA ILE A 47 -7.15 -2.12 10.58
C ILE A 47 -7.85 -3.11 9.65
N ALA A 48 -7.10 -3.76 8.77
CA ALA A 48 -7.64 -4.73 7.84
C ALA A 48 -8.29 -5.91 8.58
N LYS A 49 -7.63 -6.44 9.60
CA LYS A 49 -8.16 -7.56 10.38
C LYS A 49 -9.44 -7.18 11.11
N ARG A 50 -9.47 -5.98 11.72
CA ARG A 50 -10.65 -5.47 12.44
C ARG A 50 -11.86 -5.35 11.51
N ASN A 51 -11.64 -4.93 10.26
CA ASN A 51 -12.70 -4.64 9.31
C ASN A 51 -12.89 -5.75 8.26
N LYS A 52 -12.16 -6.85 8.38
CA LYS A 52 -12.20 -7.98 7.44
C LYS A 52 -11.92 -7.54 6.01
N LEU A 53 -10.89 -6.74 5.83
CA LEU A 53 -10.45 -6.23 4.53
C LEU A 53 -9.27 -7.02 4.00
N ASN A 54 -9.11 -7.01 2.68
CA ASN A 54 -7.92 -7.57 2.04
C ASN A 54 -6.79 -6.57 2.07
N VAL A 55 -5.56 -7.08 2.22
CA VAL A 55 -4.36 -6.25 2.16
C VAL A 55 -3.53 -6.63 0.95
N ILE A 56 -3.07 -5.62 0.21
CA ILE A 56 -2.10 -5.80 -0.87
C ILE A 56 -0.74 -5.37 -0.32
N ASP A 57 0.19 -6.31 -0.22
CA ASP A 57 1.53 -6.08 0.34
C ASP A 57 2.45 -5.46 -0.71
N LEU A 58 2.25 -4.17 -0.97
CA LEU A 58 3.07 -3.45 -1.94
C LEU A 58 4.53 -3.38 -1.51
N HIS A 59 4.81 -3.35 -0.21
CA HIS A 59 6.18 -3.28 0.28
C HIS A 59 7.02 -4.44 -0.26
N THR A 60 6.49 -5.66 -0.18
CA THR A 60 7.16 -6.85 -0.67
C THR A 60 7.09 -6.97 -2.19
N LEU A 61 5.90 -6.76 -2.76
CA LEU A 61 5.66 -6.99 -4.18
C LEU A 61 6.32 -5.96 -5.09
N PHE A 62 6.46 -4.72 -4.62
CA PHE A 62 7.16 -3.67 -5.38
C PHE A 62 8.65 -3.99 -5.55
N GLY A 63 9.25 -4.60 -4.52
CA GLY A 63 10.66 -5.01 -4.57
C GLY A 63 11.62 -3.89 -4.20
N ASN A 64 12.87 -4.05 -4.64
CA ASN A 64 14.00 -3.24 -4.19
C ASN A 64 14.67 -2.43 -5.32
N ASP A 65 13.96 -2.17 -6.40
CA ASP A 65 14.54 -1.42 -7.53
C ASP A 65 14.37 0.09 -7.34
N ASP A 66 15.44 0.76 -6.96
CA ASP A 66 15.44 2.21 -6.70
C ASP A 66 15.26 3.05 -7.97
N LYS A 67 15.35 2.44 -9.15
CA LYS A 67 15.06 3.12 -10.41
C LYS A 67 13.58 3.41 -10.61
N LEU A 68 12.73 2.83 -9.75
CA LEU A 68 11.28 3.00 -9.82
C LEU A 68 10.76 4.15 -8.95
N VAL A 69 11.65 4.87 -8.26
CA VAL A 69 11.30 6.00 -7.41
C VAL A 69 12.01 7.27 -7.87
N ILE A 70 11.46 8.43 -7.50
CA ILE A 70 12.10 9.72 -7.78
C ILE A 70 13.25 9.96 -6.81
N SER A 71 13.91 11.10 -6.94
CA SER A 71 15.14 11.41 -6.21
C SER A 71 15.00 11.41 -4.68
N ASP A 72 13.78 11.57 -4.15
CA ASP A 72 13.55 11.52 -2.70
C ASP A 72 13.62 10.08 -2.13
N GLY A 73 13.60 9.06 -2.99
CA GLY A 73 13.65 7.67 -2.58
C GLY A 73 12.37 7.15 -1.94
N ILE A 74 11.29 7.89 -1.99
CA ILE A 74 10.02 7.55 -1.32
C ILE A 74 8.86 7.46 -2.31
N HIS A 75 8.72 8.44 -3.20
CA HIS A 75 7.61 8.46 -4.15
C HIS A 75 7.97 7.71 -5.42
N PRO A 76 7.04 6.91 -5.98
CA PRO A 76 7.28 6.23 -7.25
C PRO A 76 7.38 7.25 -8.39
N ASN A 77 8.23 6.93 -9.37
CA ASN A 77 8.24 7.66 -10.62
C ASN A 77 7.19 7.06 -11.57
N GLU A 78 7.18 7.48 -12.84
CA GLU A 78 6.21 6.98 -13.81
C GLU A 78 6.27 5.46 -13.98
N MET A 79 7.47 4.89 -14.06
CA MET A 79 7.65 3.44 -14.18
C MET A 79 7.20 2.72 -12.90
N GLY A 80 7.51 3.29 -11.72
CA GLY A 80 7.09 2.75 -10.45
C GLY A 80 5.58 2.78 -10.28
N ALA A 81 4.94 3.88 -10.69
CA ALA A 81 3.48 3.98 -10.66
C ALA A 81 2.83 2.92 -11.56
N GLY A 82 3.40 2.68 -12.75
CA GLY A 82 2.93 1.62 -13.64
C GLY A 82 3.06 0.23 -13.02
N LYS A 83 4.16 -0.03 -12.34
CA LYS A 83 4.37 -1.31 -11.63
C LYS A 83 3.35 -1.49 -10.50
N ILE A 84 3.08 -0.44 -9.73
CA ILE A 84 2.07 -0.48 -8.67
C ILE A 84 0.70 -0.82 -9.24
N ALA A 85 0.30 -0.16 -10.33
CA ALA A 85 -0.98 -0.41 -10.97
C ALA A 85 -1.10 -1.87 -11.44
N GLU A 86 -0.03 -2.43 -12.00
CA GLU A 86 0.01 -3.83 -12.43
C GLU A 86 -0.14 -4.78 -11.25
N ILE A 87 0.60 -4.54 -10.15
CA ILE A 87 0.52 -5.35 -8.94
C ILE A 87 -0.90 -5.33 -8.37
N VAL A 88 -1.48 -4.15 -8.24
CA VAL A 88 -2.84 -4.00 -7.68
C VAL A 88 -3.85 -4.74 -8.55
N ALA A 89 -3.76 -4.62 -9.87
CA ALA A 89 -4.67 -5.30 -10.78
C ALA A 89 -4.57 -6.83 -10.63
N ILE A 90 -3.36 -7.37 -10.53
CA ILE A 90 -3.13 -8.81 -10.36
C ILE A 90 -3.71 -9.29 -9.02
N GLU A 91 -3.45 -8.57 -7.94
CA GLU A 91 -3.91 -8.97 -6.61
C GLU A 91 -5.44 -8.91 -6.48
N ILE A 92 -6.07 -7.92 -7.07
CA ILE A 92 -7.53 -7.83 -7.10
C ILE A 92 -8.11 -9.02 -7.89
N LYS A 93 -7.51 -9.35 -9.02
CA LYS A 93 -7.95 -10.48 -9.85
C LYS A 93 -7.85 -11.81 -9.10
N LYS A 94 -6.77 -12.01 -8.31
CA LYS A 94 -6.58 -13.24 -7.53
C LYS A 94 -7.63 -13.40 -6.43
N SER A 95 -8.15 -12.31 -5.89
CA SER A 95 -9.08 -12.34 -4.75
C SER A 95 -10.54 -12.49 -5.15
N LYS A 96 -10.83 -12.54 -6.42
CA LYS A 96 -12.21 -12.73 -6.91
C LYS A 96 -12.68 -14.18 -6.86
#